data_474c2fdfcb0bb923f9c8ab51e285aff0
#
_entry.id   474c2fdfcb0bb923f9c8ab51e285aff0
#
_cell.length_a   1.000
_cell.length_b   1.000
_cell.length_c   1.000
_cell.angle_alpha   90.00
_cell.angle_beta   90.00
_cell.angle_gamma   90.00
#
_symmetry.space_group_name_H-M   'P 1'
#
loop_
_entity.id
_entity.type
_entity.pdbx_description
1 polymer ?
#
loop_
_entity_poly.entity_id
_entity_poly.type
_entity_poly.pdbx_seq_one_letter_code
_entity_poly.pdbx_strand_id
1 'polypeptide(L)'
;MLVVMNAKPGLSKAKCDILLADVRTALAATGLEDARLVGRIVGQDHYIHTMVRETVLFLTAAILLLAVFLWIGFRSVGGVVVPIAVVGLAILWQVGFMTALGKPLGILTMLLPTILFVVGMSDVVHILECFLEEIRNGVPRTRAIAVTYHEAGLPTFLTAVTSGIGFATLGTASIPPLQEFGLYTALGVLLTFILAFTLLPALLDRKSTRLN
;
A
#
# COMPACT_ATOMS: atom_id res chain seq x y z
N MET A 1 30.03 26.24 -19.99
CA MET A 1 29.82 25.45 -21.22
C MET A 1 28.55 24.60 -21.04
N LEU A 2 27.60 24.68 -21.96
CA LEU A 2 26.40 23.86 -21.92
C LEU A 2 26.55 22.74 -22.94
N VAL A 3 26.52 21.49 -22.50
CA VAL A 3 26.54 20.31 -23.37
C VAL A 3 25.15 19.66 -23.34
N VAL A 4 24.47 19.58 -24.46
CA VAL A 4 23.15 18.95 -24.59
C VAL A 4 23.32 17.56 -25.14
N MET A 5 22.93 16.55 -24.34
CA MET A 5 22.95 15.15 -24.74
C MET A 5 21.49 14.69 -24.97
N ASN A 6 21.19 14.23 -26.19
CA ASN A 6 19.88 13.68 -26.54
C ASN A 6 19.86 12.15 -26.33
N ALA A 7 19.08 11.70 -25.33
CA ALA A 7 18.82 10.28 -25.14
C ALA A 7 17.62 9.83 -26.00
N LYS A 8 17.65 8.59 -26.49
CA LYS A 8 16.51 8.03 -27.24
C LYS A 8 15.24 8.03 -26.38
N PRO A 9 14.08 8.45 -26.92
CA PRO A 9 12.82 8.36 -26.21
C PRO A 9 12.46 6.89 -25.93
N GLY A 10 11.89 6.61 -24.73
CA GLY A 10 11.43 5.25 -24.37
C GLY A 10 12.47 4.34 -23.73
N LEU A 11 13.60 4.87 -23.25
CA LEU A 11 14.55 4.09 -22.45
C LEU A 11 13.90 3.57 -21.16
N SER A 12 14.07 2.27 -20.88
CA SER A 12 13.66 1.68 -19.59
C SER A 12 14.53 2.25 -18.45
N LYS A 13 14.00 2.21 -17.20
CA LYS A 13 14.72 2.72 -16.02
C LYS A 13 16.14 2.15 -15.91
N ALA A 14 16.31 0.83 -16.06
CA ALA A 14 17.62 0.17 -15.98
C ALA A 14 18.63 0.72 -17.00
N LYS A 15 18.18 1.06 -18.22
CA LYS A 15 19.04 1.68 -19.23
C LYS A 15 19.36 3.14 -18.92
N CYS A 16 18.43 3.86 -18.29
CA CYS A 16 18.69 5.22 -17.83
C CYS A 16 19.72 5.25 -16.69
N ASP A 17 19.65 4.30 -15.77
CA ASP A 17 20.59 4.18 -14.64
C ASP A 17 22.02 3.88 -15.13
N ILE A 18 22.16 2.97 -16.09
CA ILE A 18 23.45 2.66 -16.74
C ILE A 18 23.98 3.92 -17.45
N LEU A 19 23.16 4.59 -18.22
CA LEU A 19 23.56 5.81 -18.94
C LEU A 19 24.03 6.92 -17.97
N LEU A 20 23.33 7.10 -16.86
CA LEU A 20 23.72 8.07 -15.82
C LEU A 20 25.04 7.69 -15.16
N ALA A 21 25.28 6.42 -14.89
CA ALA A 21 26.55 5.93 -14.34
C ALA A 21 27.71 6.16 -15.31
N ASP A 22 27.51 5.86 -16.59
CA ASP A 22 28.53 6.08 -17.63
C ASP A 22 28.85 7.55 -17.80
N VAL A 23 27.84 8.43 -17.82
CA VAL A 23 28.02 9.88 -17.93
C VAL A 23 28.75 10.43 -16.70
N ARG A 24 28.40 10.01 -15.48
CA ARG A 24 29.10 10.41 -14.25
C ARG A 24 30.55 9.95 -14.26
N THR A 25 30.83 8.74 -14.71
CA THR A 25 32.19 8.20 -14.82
C THR A 25 33.02 9.00 -15.84
N ALA A 26 32.44 9.32 -16.98
CA ALA A 26 33.09 10.13 -18.01
C ALA A 26 33.38 11.55 -17.52
N LEU A 27 32.47 12.18 -16.76
CA LEU A 27 32.67 13.49 -16.17
C LEU A 27 33.79 13.50 -15.13
N ALA A 28 33.82 12.49 -14.27
CA ALA A 28 34.89 12.32 -13.29
C ALA A 28 36.26 12.14 -13.95
N ALA A 29 36.32 11.41 -15.06
CA ALA A 29 37.55 11.21 -15.83
C ALA A 29 38.07 12.48 -16.52
N THR A 30 37.19 13.45 -16.80
CA THR A 30 37.57 14.71 -17.45
C THR A 30 37.90 15.85 -16.45
N GLY A 31 37.83 15.59 -15.12
CA GLY A 31 38.11 16.57 -14.08
C GLY A 31 37.08 17.69 -13.96
N LEU A 32 35.90 17.51 -14.54
CA LEU A 32 34.77 18.45 -14.47
C LEU A 32 33.90 18.15 -13.24
N GLU A 33 34.47 18.28 -12.05
CA GLU A 33 33.78 18.00 -10.78
C GLU A 33 32.58 18.94 -10.51
N ASP A 34 32.60 20.17 -11.05
CA ASP A 34 31.51 21.13 -10.93
C ASP A 34 30.41 21.01 -11.99
N ALA A 35 30.47 19.99 -12.85
CA ALA A 35 29.46 19.81 -13.88
C ALA A 35 28.12 19.37 -13.29
N ARG A 36 27.09 20.21 -13.41
CA ARG A 36 25.73 19.89 -13.00
C ARG A 36 24.98 19.18 -14.12
N LEU A 37 24.69 17.91 -13.90
CA LEU A 37 23.78 17.16 -14.77
C LEU A 37 22.34 17.60 -14.51
N VAL A 38 21.68 18.11 -15.54
CA VAL A 38 20.28 18.53 -15.50
C VAL A 38 19.55 17.85 -16.66
N GLY A 39 18.40 17.30 -16.39
CA GLY A 39 17.58 16.69 -17.44
C GLY A 39 16.56 15.73 -16.88
N ARG A 40 15.63 15.31 -17.75
CA ARG A 40 14.52 14.42 -17.37
C ARG A 40 15.00 13.11 -16.73
N ILE A 41 16.09 12.53 -17.23
CA ILE A 41 16.62 11.26 -16.71
C ILE A 41 17.18 11.43 -15.30
N VAL A 42 17.94 12.52 -15.06
CA VAL A 42 18.50 12.84 -13.75
C VAL A 42 17.40 13.16 -12.74
N GLY A 43 16.42 13.97 -13.16
CA GLY A 43 15.27 14.32 -12.32
C GLY A 43 14.42 13.08 -11.97
N GLN A 44 14.21 12.19 -12.91
CA GLN A 44 13.44 10.97 -12.69
C GLN A 44 14.12 10.02 -11.71
N ASP A 45 15.43 9.85 -11.79
CA ASP A 45 16.20 9.02 -10.86
C ASP A 45 16.11 9.57 -9.42
N HIS A 46 16.41 10.85 -9.25
CA HIS A 46 16.31 11.51 -7.94
C HIS A 46 14.88 11.44 -7.38
N TYR A 47 13.88 11.65 -8.23
CA TYR A 47 12.47 11.64 -7.84
C TYR A 47 12.02 10.25 -7.36
N ILE A 48 12.42 9.18 -8.06
CA ILE A 48 12.06 7.81 -7.67
C ILE A 48 12.69 7.44 -6.33
N HIS A 49 13.98 7.74 -6.12
CA HIS A 49 14.65 7.46 -4.84
C HIS A 49 13.99 8.22 -3.68
N THR A 50 13.66 9.49 -3.87
CA THR A 50 12.97 10.29 -2.86
C THR A 50 11.59 9.73 -2.57
N MET A 51 10.80 9.41 -3.60
CA MET A 51 9.46 8.84 -3.44
C MET A 51 9.46 7.50 -2.70
N VAL A 52 10.38 6.59 -3.04
CA VAL A 52 10.52 5.31 -2.32
C VAL A 52 10.84 5.54 -0.85
N ARG A 53 11.80 6.42 -0.56
CA ARG A 53 12.18 6.76 0.81
C ARG A 53 11.01 7.35 1.59
N GLU A 54 10.28 8.29 1.01
CA GLU A 54 9.12 8.92 1.63
C GLU A 54 7.99 7.91 1.85
N THR A 55 7.70 7.06 0.86
CA THR A 55 6.70 6.00 1.01
C THR A 55 7.03 5.06 2.16
N VAL A 56 8.28 4.60 2.25
CA VAL A 56 8.72 3.74 3.35
C VAL A 56 8.63 4.47 4.70
N LEU A 57 9.03 5.73 4.76
CA LEU A 57 8.96 6.54 5.97
C LEU A 57 7.51 6.74 6.43
N PHE A 58 6.62 7.16 5.54
CA PHE A 58 5.21 7.38 5.88
C PHE A 58 4.49 6.08 6.23
N LEU A 59 4.75 4.99 5.48
CA LEU A 59 4.17 3.70 5.78
C LEU A 59 4.64 3.17 7.15
N THR A 60 5.93 3.30 7.45
CA THR A 60 6.48 2.91 8.76
C THR A 60 5.89 3.75 9.89
N ALA A 61 5.80 5.06 9.70
CA ALA A 61 5.19 5.96 10.66
C ALA A 61 3.70 5.62 10.89
N ALA A 62 2.95 5.34 9.83
CA ALA A 62 1.56 4.91 9.91
C ALA A 62 1.41 3.58 10.66
N ILE A 63 2.25 2.60 10.38
CA ILE A 63 2.26 1.31 11.07
C ILE A 63 2.55 1.49 12.56
N LEU A 64 3.56 2.29 12.92
CA LEU A 64 3.92 2.54 14.32
C LEU A 64 2.80 3.26 15.06
N LEU A 65 2.24 4.31 14.48
CA LEU A 65 1.15 5.07 15.08
C LEU A 65 -0.08 4.18 15.31
N LEU A 66 -0.47 3.40 14.30
CA LEU A 66 -1.59 2.47 14.44
C LEU A 66 -1.29 1.33 15.40
N ALA A 67 -0.08 0.80 15.44
CA ALA A 67 0.31 -0.23 16.40
C ALA A 67 0.18 0.28 17.85
N VAL A 68 0.59 1.52 18.12
CA VAL A 68 0.42 2.16 19.44
C VAL A 68 -1.06 2.33 19.75
N PHE A 69 -1.85 2.84 18.80
CA PHE A 69 -3.29 3.03 18.98
C PHE A 69 -4.02 1.70 19.28
N LEU A 70 -3.73 0.66 18.48
CA LEU A 70 -4.28 -0.68 18.68
C LEU A 70 -3.83 -1.30 20.00
N TRP A 71 -2.58 -1.06 20.40
CA TRP A 71 -2.08 -1.56 21.69
C TRP A 71 -2.83 -0.93 22.86
N ILE A 72 -3.11 0.36 22.81
CA ILE A 72 -3.88 1.07 23.85
C ILE A 72 -5.34 0.56 23.88
N GLY A 73 -5.96 0.37 22.72
CA GLY A 73 -7.35 -0.07 22.60
C GLY A 73 -7.56 -1.54 22.98
N PHE A 74 -6.75 -2.43 22.43
CA PHE A 74 -6.97 -3.88 22.56
C PHE A 74 -6.14 -4.55 23.66
N ARG A 75 -5.07 -3.92 24.14
CA ARG A 75 -4.15 -4.41 25.17
C ARG A 75 -3.72 -5.87 24.95
N SER A 76 -3.63 -6.30 23.71
CA SER A 76 -3.24 -7.66 23.34
C SER A 76 -2.37 -7.65 22.08
N VAL A 77 -1.32 -8.47 22.08
CA VAL A 77 -0.43 -8.64 20.91
C VAL A 77 -1.22 -9.10 19.67
N GLY A 78 -2.21 -9.96 19.87
CA GLY A 78 -3.05 -10.43 18.77
C GLY A 78 -3.92 -9.34 18.14
N GLY A 79 -4.41 -8.39 18.96
CA GLY A 79 -5.19 -7.25 18.47
C GLY A 79 -4.36 -6.25 17.65
N VAL A 80 -3.03 -6.29 17.77
CA VAL A 80 -2.12 -5.46 16.96
C VAL A 80 -1.63 -6.21 15.73
N VAL A 81 -1.11 -7.42 15.93
CA VAL A 81 -0.43 -8.18 14.85
C VAL A 81 -1.40 -8.66 13.78
N VAL A 82 -2.60 -9.11 14.16
CA VAL A 82 -3.56 -9.68 13.20
C VAL A 82 -4.05 -8.64 12.18
N PRO A 83 -4.52 -7.44 12.57
CA PRO A 83 -4.89 -6.40 11.60
C PRO A 83 -3.76 -6.02 10.66
N ILE A 84 -2.56 -5.77 11.21
CA ILE A 84 -1.39 -5.38 10.41
C ILE A 84 -1.00 -6.49 9.43
N ALA A 85 -1.08 -7.76 9.84
CA ALA A 85 -0.77 -8.89 8.97
C ALA A 85 -1.79 -9.03 7.83
N VAL A 86 -3.09 -8.88 8.11
CA VAL A 86 -4.15 -8.96 7.09
C VAL A 86 -3.98 -7.86 6.04
N VAL A 87 -3.82 -6.62 6.47
CA VAL A 87 -3.66 -5.50 5.55
C VAL A 87 -2.31 -5.55 4.82
N GLY A 88 -1.24 -5.95 5.52
CA GLY A 88 0.07 -6.16 4.90
C GLY A 88 0.02 -7.21 3.79
N LEU A 89 -0.70 -8.32 4.00
CA LEU A 89 -0.88 -9.33 2.98
C LEU A 89 -1.71 -8.81 1.79
N ALA A 90 -2.74 -8.01 2.04
CA ALA A 90 -3.52 -7.36 0.98
C ALA A 90 -2.65 -6.46 0.09
N ILE A 91 -1.78 -5.65 0.71
CA ILE A 91 -0.84 -4.80 0.00
C ILE A 91 0.16 -5.63 -0.83
N LEU A 92 0.72 -6.70 -0.25
CA LEU A 92 1.62 -7.61 -0.96
C LEU A 92 0.94 -8.26 -2.17
N TRP A 93 -0.31 -8.69 -2.03
CA TRP A 93 -1.09 -9.23 -3.14
C TRP A 93 -1.34 -8.19 -4.23
N GLN A 94 -1.70 -6.97 -3.85
CA GLN A 94 -1.96 -5.89 -4.79
C GLN A 94 -0.71 -5.52 -5.59
N VAL A 95 0.43 -5.34 -4.91
CA VAL A 95 1.71 -5.04 -5.56
C VAL A 95 2.17 -6.22 -6.43
N GLY A 96 2.02 -7.45 -5.93
CA GLY A 96 2.29 -8.66 -6.69
C GLY A 96 1.44 -8.78 -7.95
N PHE A 97 0.15 -8.47 -7.85
CA PHE A 97 -0.77 -8.46 -9.00
C PHE A 97 -0.36 -7.42 -10.06
N MET A 98 0.00 -6.20 -9.65
CA MET A 98 0.49 -5.17 -10.57
C MET A 98 1.76 -5.58 -11.28
N THR A 99 2.72 -6.15 -10.55
CA THR A 99 3.99 -6.63 -11.13
C THR A 99 3.79 -7.82 -12.08
N ALA A 100 2.85 -8.74 -11.76
CA ALA A 100 2.49 -9.85 -12.63
C ALA A 100 1.86 -9.40 -13.96
N LEU A 101 1.14 -8.27 -13.94
CA LEU A 101 0.60 -7.64 -15.15
C LEU A 101 1.65 -6.82 -15.94
N GLY A 102 2.93 -6.85 -15.52
CA GLY A 102 4.00 -6.08 -16.15
C GLY A 102 3.87 -4.56 -15.97
N LYS A 103 3.09 -4.11 -14.99
CA LYS A 103 2.91 -2.68 -14.70
C LYS A 103 3.92 -2.25 -13.63
N PRO A 104 4.92 -1.44 -13.99
CA PRO A 104 5.87 -0.93 -13.01
C PRO A 104 5.18 0.05 -12.05
N LEU A 105 5.68 0.11 -10.82
CA LEU A 105 5.25 1.14 -9.87
C LEU A 105 5.69 2.51 -10.40
N GLY A 106 4.72 3.24 -10.92
CA GLY A 106 4.89 4.64 -11.34
C GLY A 106 4.87 5.58 -10.14
N ILE A 107 5.07 6.86 -10.42
CA ILE A 107 5.17 7.92 -9.40
C ILE A 107 3.91 7.94 -8.49
N LEU A 108 2.72 7.90 -9.06
CA LEU A 108 1.48 7.92 -8.29
C LEU A 108 1.17 6.56 -7.63
N THR A 109 1.47 5.46 -8.32
CA THR A 109 1.19 4.12 -7.80
C THR A 109 2.12 3.72 -6.65
N MET A 110 3.23 4.43 -6.42
CA MET A 110 4.04 4.30 -5.21
C MET A 110 3.31 4.70 -3.93
N LEU A 111 2.26 5.52 -4.01
CA LEU A 111 1.43 5.89 -2.86
C LEU A 111 0.41 4.80 -2.48
N LEU A 112 0.14 3.85 -3.37
CA LEU A 112 -0.82 2.77 -3.18
C LEU A 112 -0.66 2.01 -1.85
N PRO A 113 0.54 1.53 -1.47
CA PRO A 113 0.71 0.79 -0.23
C PRO A 113 0.26 1.59 1.00
N THR A 114 0.58 2.88 1.05
CA THR A 114 0.21 3.75 2.17
C THR A 114 -1.30 3.99 2.22
N ILE A 115 -1.94 4.24 1.08
CA ILE A 115 -3.38 4.46 1.01
C ILE A 115 -4.14 3.18 1.38
N LEU A 116 -3.76 2.05 0.80
CA LEU A 116 -4.37 0.75 1.11
C LEU A 116 -4.16 0.35 2.57
N PHE A 117 -3.02 0.72 3.16
CA PHE A 117 -2.78 0.48 4.58
C PHE A 117 -3.77 1.26 5.44
N VAL A 118 -3.94 2.56 5.19
CA VAL A 118 -4.83 3.41 5.99
C VAL A 118 -6.30 2.99 5.82
N VAL A 119 -6.76 2.81 4.58
CA VAL A 119 -8.14 2.41 4.29
C VAL A 119 -8.42 1.00 4.82
N GLY A 120 -7.55 0.05 4.52
CA GLY A 120 -7.73 -1.34 4.96
C GLY A 120 -7.66 -1.51 6.47
N MET A 121 -6.82 -0.73 7.16
CA MET A 121 -6.77 -0.75 8.63
C MET A 121 -8.06 -0.25 9.23
N SER A 122 -8.70 0.76 8.66
CA SER A 122 -10.01 1.25 9.13
C SER A 122 -11.05 0.13 9.12
N ASP A 123 -11.14 -0.61 8.01
CA ASP A 123 -12.08 -1.72 7.84
C ASP A 123 -11.79 -2.87 8.81
N VAL A 124 -10.52 -3.30 8.88
CA VAL A 124 -10.11 -4.43 9.74
C VAL A 124 -10.28 -4.12 11.22
N VAL A 125 -9.96 -2.89 11.65
CA VAL A 125 -10.13 -2.45 13.04
C VAL A 125 -11.60 -2.44 13.43
N HIS A 126 -12.48 -1.93 12.56
CA HIS A 126 -13.92 -1.91 12.82
C HIS A 126 -14.50 -3.32 12.99
N ILE A 127 -14.14 -4.27 12.12
CA ILE A 127 -14.54 -5.67 12.23
C ILE A 127 -14.01 -6.28 13.53
N LEU A 128 -12.75 -5.99 13.89
CA LEU A 128 -12.13 -6.51 15.10
C LEU A 128 -12.79 -5.96 16.37
N GLU A 129 -13.15 -4.68 16.38
CA GLU A 129 -13.87 -4.06 17.49
C GLU A 129 -15.21 -4.72 17.73
N CYS A 130 -16.06 -4.87 16.71
CA CYS A 130 -17.31 -5.60 16.79
C CYS A 130 -17.12 -7.01 17.34
N PHE A 131 -16.13 -7.75 16.84
CA PHE A 131 -15.85 -9.10 17.31
C PHE A 131 -15.46 -9.15 18.79
N LEU A 132 -14.57 -8.25 19.23
CA LEU A 132 -14.11 -8.21 20.61
C LEU A 132 -15.20 -7.75 21.58
N GLU A 133 -16.08 -6.88 21.13
CA GLU A 133 -17.25 -6.46 21.92
C GLU A 133 -18.17 -7.65 22.20
N GLU A 134 -18.49 -8.47 21.20
CA GLU A 134 -19.28 -9.68 21.38
C GLU A 134 -18.62 -10.69 22.32
N ILE A 135 -17.31 -10.85 22.22
CA ILE A 135 -16.54 -11.70 23.15
C ILE A 135 -16.60 -11.18 24.58
N ARG A 136 -16.50 -9.86 24.79
CA ARG A 136 -16.60 -9.22 26.12
C ARG A 136 -18.01 -9.38 26.71
N ASN A 137 -19.03 -9.39 25.87
CA ASN A 137 -20.44 -9.65 26.26
C ASN A 137 -20.70 -11.13 26.58
N GLY A 138 -19.67 -11.99 26.51
CA GLY A 138 -19.78 -13.43 26.85
C GLY A 138 -20.39 -14.29 25.74
N VAL A 139 -20.51 -13.77 24.51
CA VAL A 139 -21.02 -14.51 23.36
C VAL A 139 -19.99 -15.55 22.93
N PRO A 140 -20.40 -16.83 22.70
CA PRO A 140 -19.49 -17.85 22.17
C PRO A 140 -18.86 -17.42 20.85
N ARG A 141 -17.57 -17.73 20.64
CA ARG A 141 -16.77 -17.24 19.50
C ARG A 141 -17.41 -17.47 18.13
N THR A 142 -17.93 -18.65 17.89
CA THR A 142 -18.60 -18.99 16.62
C THR A 142 -19.80 -18.08 16.35
N ARG A 143 -20.56 -17.76 17.41
CA ARG A 143 -21.70 -16.86 17.33
C ARG A 143 -21.23 -15.39 17.22
N ALA A 144 -20.18 -15.01 17.93
CA ALA A 144 -19.58 -13.66 17.84
C ALA A 144 -19.11 -13.37 16.42
N ILE A 145 -18.47 -14.32 15.73
CA ILE A 145 -18.10 -14.19 14.32
C ILE A 145 -19.35 -13.95 13.45
N ALA A 146 -20.40 -14.74 13.63
CA ALA A 146 -21.63 -14.59 12.83
C ALA A 146 -22.31 -13.23 13.06
N VAL A 147 -22.35 -12.75 14.30
CA VAL A 147 -22.91 -11.42 14.67
C VAL A 147 -22.05 -10.34 14.04
N THR A 148 -20.74 -10.41 14.16
CA THR A 148 -19.80 -9.45 13.55
C THR A 148 -19.99 -9.34 12.04
N TYR A 149 -20.18 -10.46 11.35
CA TYR A 149 -20.47 -10.44 9.90
C TYR A 149 -21.79 -9.76 9.58
N HIS A 150 -22.79 -9.94 10.41
CA HIS A 150 -24.09 -9.32 10.21
C HIS A 150 -24.06 -7.82 10.49
N GLU A 151 -23.39 -7.40 11.55
CA GLU A 151 -23.37 -6.00 11.99
C GLU A 151 -22.33 -5.14 11.25
N ALA A 152 -21.09 -5.62 11.14
CA ALA A 152 -20.01 -4.90 10.47
C ALA A 152 -19.97 -5.14 8.95
N GLY A 153 -20.57 -6.24 8.44
CA GLY A 153 -20.44 -6.64 7.05
C GLY A 153 -20.98 -5.62 6.07
N LEU A 154 -22.23 -5.22 6.23
CA LEU A 154 -22.86 -4.27 5.31
C LEU A 154 -22.23 -2.86 5.37
N PRO A 155 -21.99 -2.25 6.54
CA PRO A 155 -21.33 -0.96 6.61
C PRO A 155 -19.94 -0.97 5.96
N THR A 156 -19.11 -1.96 6.26
CA THR A 156 -17.76 -2.06 5.70
C THR A 156 -17.80 -2.33 4.20
N PHE A 157 -18.74 -3.15 3.71
CA PHE A 157 -18.96 -3.35 2.27
C PHE A 157 -19.32 -2.04 1.57
N LEU A 158 -20.24 -1.27 2.12
CA LEU A 158 -20.62 0.03 1.55
C LEU A 158 -19.45 1.01 1.52
N THR A 159 -18.63 1.04 2.58
CA THR A 159 -17.43 1.87 2.64
C THR A 159 -16.41 1.44 1.57
N ALA A 160 -16.17 0.14 1.42
CA ALA A 160 -15.26 -0.38 0.41
C ALA A 160 -15.74 -0.08 -1.02
N VAL A 161 -17.05 -0.26 -1.28
CA VAL A 161 -17.64 0.04 -2.60
C VAL A 161 -17.61 1.54 -2.91
N THR A 162 -18.00 2.39 -1.97
CA THR A 162 -17.99 3.84 -2.19
C THR A 162 -16.58 4.38 -2.39
N SER A 163 -15.61 3.91 -1.61
CA SER A 163 -14.19 4.25 -1.79
C SER A 163 -13.66 3.71 -3.13
N GLY A 164 -14.00 2.46 -3.47
CA GLY A 164 -13.63 1.86 -4.75
C GLY A 164 -14.19 2.64 -5.94
N ILE A 165 -15.46 3.03 -5.91
CA ILE A 165 -16.06 3.88 -6.95
C ILE A 165 -15.36 5.24 -6.98
N GLY A 166 -15.11 5.87 -5.82
CA GLY A 166 -14.40 7.14 -5.74
C GLY A 166 -13.03 7.09 -6.44
N PHE A 167 -12.22 6.07 -6.16
CA PHE A 167 -10.94 5.89 -6.85
C PHE A 167 -11.12 5.51 -8.33
N ALA A 168 -12.11 4.70 -8.68
CA ALA A 168 -12.38 4.33 -10.07
C ALA A 168 -12.74 5.53 -10.96
N THR A 169 -13.33 6.58 -10.40
CA THR A 169 -13.60 7.83 -11.18
C THR A 169 -12.32 8.47 -11.71
N LEU A 170 -11.17 8.28 -11.05
CA LEU A 170 -9.88 8.74 -11.56
C LEU A 170 -9.48 8.02 -12.86
N GLY A 171 -10.08 6.85 -13.14
CA GLY A 171 -9.91 6.15 -14.41
C GLY A 171 -10.42 6.94 -15.63
N THR A 172 -11.24 7.96 -15.43
CA THR A 172 -11.72 8.86 -16.48
C THR A 172 -10.83 10.09 -16.69
N ALA A 173 -9.77 10.25 -15.90
CA ALA A 173 -8.86 11.38 -16.02
C ALA A 173 -8.11 11.38 -17.36
N SER A 174 -7.71 12.54 -17.85
CA SER A 174 -6.94 12.66 -19.10
C SER A 174 -5.45 12.28 -18.96
N ILE A 175 -4.97 12.04 -17.74
CA ILE A 175 -3.55 11.78 -17.42
C ILE A 175 -3.38 10.28 -17.14
N PRO A 176 -2.66 9.52 -18.01
CA PRO A 176 -2.52 8.07 -17.86
C PRO A 176 -2.04 7.58 -16.48
N PRO A 177 -1.03 8.20 -15.82
CA PRO A 177 -0.64 7.80 -14.48
C PRO A 177 -1.76 7.92 -13.44
N LEU A 178 -2.68 8.88 -13.59
CA LEU A 178 -3.80 9.07 -12.68
C LEU A 178 -4.90 8.02 -12.92
N GLN A 179 -5.13 7.63 -14.18
CA GLN A 179 -6.02 6.52 -14.52
C GLN A 179 -5.55 5.20 -13.90
N GLU A 180 -4.27 4.87 -14.11
CA GLU A 180 -3.69 3.64 -13.54
C GLU A 180 -3.76 3.65 -12.01
N PHE A 181 -3.39 4.77 -11.39
CA PHE A 181 -3.48 4.93 -9.94
C PHE A 181 -4.91 4.69 -9.43
N GLY A 182 -5.91 5.34 -10.04
CA GLY A 182 -7.30 5.21 -9.62
C GLY A 182 -7.83 3.77 -9.74
N LEU A 183 -7.62 3.13 -10.89
CA LEU A 183 -8.09 1.78 -11.13
C LEU A 183 -7.42 0.75 -10.20
N TYR A 184 -6.10 0.83 -10.02
CA TYR A 184 -5.40 -0.09 -9.12
C TYR A 184 -5.71 0.16 -7.65
N THR A 185 -5.96 1.42 -7.25
CA THR A 185 -6.42 1.73 -5.88
C THR A 185 -7.82 1.17 -5.64
N ALA A 186 -8.74 1.35 -6.58
CA ALA A 186 -10.09 0.79 -6.49
C ALA A 186 -10.07 -0.74 -6.33
N LEU A 187 -9.30 -1.43 -7.17
CA LEU A 187 -9.11 -2.88 -7.06
C LEU A 187 -8.47 -3.28 -5.73
N GLY A 188 -7.47 -2.52 -5.27
CA GLY A 188 -6.79 -2.76 -4.01
C GLY A 188 -7.71 -2.62 -2.80
N VAL A 189 -8.60 -1.63 -2.77
CA VAL A 189 -9.59 -1.44 -1.70
C VAL A 189 -10.55 -2.63 -1.65
N LEU A 190 -11.09 -3.06 -2.80
CA LEU A 190 -11.98 -4.23 -2.86
C LEU A 190 -11.26 -5.52 -2.44
N LEU A 191 -10.01 -5.70 -2.86
CA LEU A 191 -9.19 -6.83 -2.46
C LEU A 191 -8.94 -6.85 -0.95
N THR A 192 -8.63 -5.69 -0.37
CA THR A 192 -8.41 -5.54 1.08
C THR A 192 -9.66 -5.90 1.86
N PHE A 193 -10.84 -5.45 1.40
CA PHE A 193 -12.12 -5.84 1.98
C PHE A 193 -12.32 -7.37 1.94
N ILE A 194 -12.14 -8.01 0.78
CA ILE A 194 -12.28 -9.46 0.64
C ILE A 194 -11.34 -10.22 1.59
N LEU A 195 -10.08 -9.78 1.67
CA LEU A 195 -9.09 -10.40 2.56
C LEU A 195 -9.41 -10.13 4.04
N ALA A 196 -9.91 -8.96 4.40
CA ALA A 196 -10.35 -8.67 5.75
C ALA A 196 -11.46 -9.63 6.19
N PHE A 197 -12.47 -9.84 5.35
CA PHE A 197 -13.59 -10.73 5.67
C PHE A 197 -13.25 -12.22 5.60
N THR A 198 -12.24 -12.63 4.88
CA THR A 198 -11.84 -14.04 4.77
C THR A 198 -10.74 -14.42 5.77
N LEU A 199 -9.70 -13.62 5.88
CA LEU A 199 -8.52 -13.95 6.70
C LEU A 199 -8.70 -13.58 8.17
N LEU A 200 -9.38 -12.48 8.49
CA LEU A 200 -9.50 -12.04 9.87
C LEU A 200 -10.21 -13.09 10.74
N PRO A 201 -11.39 -13.63 10.36
CA PRO A 201 -12.02 -14.69 11.14
C PRO A 201 -11.20 -15.97 11.20
N ALA A 202 -10.57 -16.37 10.08
CA ALA A 202 -9.71 -17.56 10.06
C ALA A 202 -8.52 -17.46 11.03
N LEU A 203 -7.93 -16.27 11.15
CA LEU A 203 -6.83 -16.01 12.10
C LEU A 203 -7.32 -15.91 13.55
N LEU A 204 -8.51 -15.38 13.76
CA LEU A 204 -9.14 -15.30 15.07
C LEU A 204 -9.54 -16.70 15.58
N ASP A 205 -10.06 -17.56 14.73
CA ASP A 205 -10.46 -18.94 15.08
C ASP A 205 -9.24 -19.80 15.42
N ARG A 206 -8.17 -19.74 14.62
CA ARG A 206 -6.93 -20.54 14.81
C ARG A 206 -6.20 -20.28 16.13
N LYS A 207 -6.33 -19.09 16.72
CA LYS A 207 -5.70 -18.77 18.00
C LYS A 207 -6.35 -19.47 19.19
N SER A 208 -7.58 -19.99 19.05
CA SER A 208 -8.30 -20.75 20.07
C SER A 208 -7.74 -22.16 20.29
N THR A 209 -7.18 -22.79 19.24
CA THR A 209 -6.71 -24.19 19.30
C THR A 209 -5.38 -24.35 20.07
N ARG A 210 -4.71 -23.27 20.46
CA ARG A 210 -3.43 -23.31 21.19
C ARG A 210 -3.51 -22.89 22.67
N LEU A 211 -4.71 -22.63 23.18
CA LEU A 211 -4.93 -22.22 24.59
C LEU A 211 -5.83 -23.19 25.39
N ASN A 212 -6.08 -24.39 24.86
CA ASN A 212 -6.62 -25.53 25.63
C ASN A 212 -5.55 -26.57 25.83
#